data_d178647008a2954dd78ba22a7ddc1a94
#
_entry.id   d178647008a2954dd78ba22a7ddc1a94
#
_cell.length_a   1.000
_cell.length_b   1.000
_cell.length_c   1.000
_cell.angle_alpha   90.00
_cell.angle_beta   90.00
_cell.angle_gamma   90.00
#
_symmetry.space_group_name_H-M   'P 1'
#
loop_
_entity.id
_entity.type
_entity.pdbx_description
1 polymer ?
#
loop_
_entity_poly.entity_id
_entity_poly.type
_entity_poly.pdbx_seq_one_letter_code
_entity_poly.pdbx_strand_id
1 'polypeptide(L)'
;MNISPIALKIWAVHNTTSRITTRKRFHDNWKTEDEFLAMMSDIPNIDDVVHDLSVAVDDMDWMDGAVCCFDADFPVINESAPKGNRPYLLFYKGDLSLLSDLNRNVAVIGYTTPNEDIIARESKIVERLVRHGQNIVSGLAKGCDAVGHKVCMEHEGKTIAILPSPLNAISPADHRDMAHQIIEKGGLIISEYYNGPRSRNEAINRYVERDRLQALFAKAVVLIASYEGRDGDSGARHAMGKAHSYGHLACAMYDETTDSEVLEMKLNRSLLSQQKARQLVTIPSAVGAAGYT
;
A
#
# COMPACT_ATOMS: atom_id res chain seq x y z
N MET A 1 -14.23 15.53 10.77
CA MET A 1 -13.26 15.00 9.80
C MET A 1 -11.92 15.71 9.96
N ASN A 2 -10.79 15.02 9.82
CA ASN A 2 -9.45 15.60 10.00
C ASN A 2 -8.80 15.89 8.62
N ILE A 3 -9.05 17.08 8.08
CA ILE A 3 -8.43 17.55 6.82
C ILE A 3 -7.76 18.90 7.09
N SER A 4 -6.46 18.99 6.86
CA SER A 4 -5.77 20.27 6.98
C SER A 4 -6.26 21.27 5.92
N PRO A 5 -6.24 22.57 6.20
CA PRO A 5 -6.63 23.58 5.20
C PRO A 5 -5.83 23.46 3.90
N ILE A 6 -4.55 23.11 3.97
CA ILE A 6 -3.72 22.94 2.78
C ILE A 6 -4.04 21.64 2.02
N ALA A 7 -4.34 20.52 2.69
CA ALA A 7 -4.79 19.31 2.03
C ALA A 7 -6.10 19.53 1.26
N LEU A 8 -7.06 20.27 1.85
CA LEU A 8 -8.30 20.64 1.19
C LEU A 8 -8.07 21.49 -0.07
N LYS A 9 -7.14 22.45 0.01
CA LYS A 9 -6.78 23.32 -1.13
C LYS A 9 -6.11 22.52 -2.26
N ILE A 10 -5.18 21.61 -1.90
CA ILE A 10 -4.55 20.72 -2.89
C ILE A 10 -5.61 19.84 -3.57
N TRP A 11 -6.56 19.31 -2.80
CA TRP A 11 -7.66 18.52 -3.33
C TRP A 11 -8.54 19.34 -4.27
N ALA A 12 -8.93 20.57 -3.91
CA ALA A 12 -9.69 21.47 -4.75
C ALA A 12 -8.99 21.76 -6.09
N VAL A 13 -7.69 22.13 -6.04
CA VAL A 13 -6.88 22.40 -7.24
C VAL A 13 -6.73 21.16 -8.12
N HIS A 14 -6.50 19.99 -7.51
CA HIS A 14 -6.39 18.72 -8.25
C HIS A 14 -7.69 18.35 -8.96
N ASN A 15 -8.83 18.60 -8.33
CA ASN A 15 -10.15 18.22 -8.82
C ASN A 15 -10.62 19.13 -9.98
N THR A 16 -10.32 20.41 -9.93
CA THR A 16 -10.95 21.43 -10.80
C THR A 16 -10.02 22.00 -11.87
N THR A 17 -8.72 21.72 -11.78
CA THR A 17 -7.75 22.31 -12.69
C THR A 17 -6.81 21.26 -13.29
N SER A 18 -6.06 21.66 -14.33
CA SER A 18 -4.95 20.88 -14.89
C SER A 18 -3.58 21.32 -14.34
N ARG A 19 -3.51 22.09 -13.25
CA ARG A 19 -2.27 22.59 -12.68
C ARG A 19 -1.42 21.44 -12.10
N ILE A 20 -2.05 20.48 -11.46
CA ILE A 20 -1.39 19.27 -10.94
C ILE A 20 -1.54 18.15 -11.97
N THR A 21 -0.49 17.88 -12.74
CA THR A 21 -0.54 16.87 -13.81
C THR A 21 0.16 15.56 -13.42
N THR A 22 1.21 15.62 -12.62
CA THR A 22 1.95 14.43 -12.13
C THR A 22 2.55 14.70 -10.76
N ARG A 23 2.79 13.64 -9.98
CA ARG A 23 3.48 13.72 -8.68
C ARG A 23 4.87 14.36 -8.80
N LYS A 24 5.63 13.98 -9.85
CA LYS A 24 6.95 14.57 -10.09
C LYS A 24 6.88 16.08 -10.26
N ARG A 25 5.96 16.58 -11.11
CA ARG A 25 5.78 18.02 -11.30
C ARG A 25 5.29 18.73 -10.05
N PHE A 26 4.42 18.09 -9.27
CA PHE A 26 4.01 18.64 -7.98
C PHE A 26 5.23 18.93 -7.10
N HIS A 27 6.05 17.91 -6.83
CA HIS A 27 7.24 18.04 -5.96
C HIS A 27 8.41 18.82 -6.58
N ASP A 28 8.43 19.03 -7.88
CA ASP A 28 9.41 19.91 -8.53
C ASP A 28 9.02 21.39 -8.45
N ASN A 29 7.72 21.68 -8.58
CA ASN A 29 7.21 23.05 -8.66
C ASN A 29 6.92 23.65 -7.27
N TRP A 30 6.46 22.84 -6.30
CA TRP A 30 6.05 23.33 -4.98
C TRP A 30 6.76 22.51 -3.90
N LYS A 31 7.73 23.16 -3.25
CA LYS A 31 8.53 22.56 -2.17
C LYS A 31 8.02 22.94 -0.80
N THR A 32 7.25 24.03 -0.72
CA THR A 32 6.63 24.55 0.48
C THR A 32 5.16 24.86 0.26
N GLU A 33 4.43 24.93 1.35
CA GLU A 33 3.03 25.36 1.35
C GLU A 33 2.87 26.74 0.72
N ASP A 34 3.75 27.71 1.07
CA ASP A 34 3.68 29.09 0.56
C ASP A 34 3.84 29.14 -0.96
N GLU A 35 4.73 28.34 -1.54
CA GLU A 35 4.88 28.24 -3.01
C GLU A 35 3.60 27.72 -3.67
N PHE A 36 2.93 26.75 -3.05
CA PHE A 36 1.66 26.22 -3.55
C PHE A 36 0.53 27.26 -3.44
N LEU A 37 0.42 27.95 -2.30
CA LEU A 37 -0.57 29.00 -2.07
C LEU A 37 -0.40 30.19 -3.03
N ALA A 38 0.84 30.60 -3.31
CA ALA A 38 1.13 31.63 -4.29
C ALA A 38 0.63 31.25 -5.70
N MET A 39 0.84 29.99 -6.13
CA MET A 39 0.29 29.50 -7.42
C MET A 39 -1.24 29.45 -7.40
N MET A 40 -1.84 29.08 -6.27
CA MET A 40 -3.27 28.94 -6.12
C MET A 40 -3.99 30.28 -6.28
N SER A 41 -3.40 31.40 -5.83
CA SER A 41 -3.97 32.76 -5.95
C SER A 41 -4.20 33.20 -7.40
N ASP A 42 -3.52 32.57 -8.37
CA ASP A 42 -3.70 32.82 -9.81
C ASP A 42 -4.86 32.03 -10.44
N ILE A 43 -5.59 31.23 -9.66
CA ILE A 43 -6.69 30.39 -10.16
C ILE A 43 -8.02 31.11 -9.89
N PRO A 44 -8.77 31.48 -10.93
CA PRO A 44 -10.06 32.15 -10.75
C PRO A 44 -11.03 31.30 -9.93
N ASN A 45 -11.76 31.90 -9.00
CA ASN A 45 -12.82 31.30 -8.19
C ASN A 45 -12.38 30.09 -7.34
N ILE A 46 -11.07 29.92 -7.09
CA ILE A 46 -10.58 28.75 -6.35
C ILE A 46 -11.07 28.74 -4.89
N ASP A 47 -11.25 29.91 -4.31
CA ASP A 47 -11.74 30.03 -2.91
C ASP A 47 -13.19 29.57 -2.79
N ASP A 48 -14.03 29.81 -3.81
CA ASP A 48 -15.40 29.29 -3.86
C ASP A 48 -15.39 27.75 -3.96
N VAL A 49 -14.50 27.20 -4.80
CA VAL A 49 -14.33 25.75 -4.94
C VAL A 49 -13.86 25.12 -3.63
N VAL A 50 -12.92 25.75 -2.93
CA VAL A 50 -12.45 25.29 -1.61
C VAL A 50 -13.58 25.32 -0.59
N HIS A 51 -14.37 26.40 -0.60
CA HIS A 51 -15.53 26.54 0.29
C HIS A 51 -16.57 25.44 0.02
N ASP A 52 -16.99 25.25 -1.24
CA ASP A 52 -17.95 24.22 -1.61
C ASP A 52 -17.46 22.81 -1.23
N LEU A 53 -16.16 22.55 -1.45
CA LEU A 53 -15.56 21.29 -1.04
C LEU A 53 -15.54 21.14 0.49
N SER A 54 -15.26 22.21 1.24
CA SER A 54 -15.28 22.18 2.70
C SER A 54 -16.65 21.84 3.27
N VAL A 55 -17.72 22.32 2.65
CA VAL A 55 -19.09 21.96 3.02
C VAL A 55 -19.40 20.50 2.65
N ALA A 56 -18.98 20.08 1.44
CA ALA A 56 -19.25 18.73 0.97
C ALA A 56 -18.56 17.65 1.79
N VAL A 57 -17.36 17.91 2.32
CA VAL A 57 -16.62 16.93 3.12
C VAL A 57 -17.26 16.68 4.49
N ASP A 58 -18.01 17.60 5.05
CA ASP A 58 -18.68 17.43 6.34
C ASP A 58 -19.75 16.31 6.30
N ASP A 59 -20.31 16.04 5.11
CA ASP A 59 -21.26 14.96 4.88
C ASP A 59 -20.61 13.61 4.53
N MET A 60 -19.28 13.55 4.41
CA MET A 60 -18.56 12.33 4.03
C MET A 60 -18.25 11.46 5.26
N ASP A 61 -18.91 10.31 5.40
CA ASP A 61 -18.69 9.32 6.48
C ASP A 61 -17.73 8.19 6.11
N TRP A 62 -17.28 8.15 4.87
CA TRP A 62 -16.45 7.07 4.32
C TRP A 62 -14.95 7.25 4.55
N MET A 63 -14.49 8.39 5.04
CA MET A 63 -13.10 8.67 5.43
C MET A 63 -13.04 9.40 6.77
N ASP A 64 -11.91 9.31 7.46
CA ASP A 64 -11.65 10.08 8.68
C ASP A 64 -10.90 11.37 8.38
N GLY A 65 -10.22 11.42 7.25
CA GLY A 65 -9.52 12.61 6.82
C GLY A 65 -8.73 12.48 5.52
N ALA A 66 -8.05 13.58 5.21
CA ALA A 66 -7.05 13.66 4.15
C ALA A 66 -5.82 14.42 4.65
N VAL A 67 -4.64 13.96 4.22
CA VAL A 67 -3.35 14.53 4.63
C VAL A 67 -2.49 14.76 3.39
N CYS A 68 -1.74 15.88 3.37
CA CYS A 68 -0.85 16.23 2.26
C CYS A 68 0.61 16.30 2.69
N CYS A 69 1.51 16.31 1.72
CA CYS A 69 2.95 16.29 1.97
C CYS A 69 3.52 17.53 2.70
N PHE A 70 2.70 18.53 2.98
CA PHE A 70 3.08 19.69 3.79
C PHE A 70 2.62 19.53 5.25
N ASP A 71 1.78 18.55 5.56
CA ASP A 71 1.28 18.32 6.91
C ASP A 71 2.33 17.61 7.77
N ALA A 72 2.39 17.95 9.06
CA ALA A 72 3.35 17.36 9.98
C ALA A 72 3.10 15.86 10.27
N ASP A 73 1.86 15.43 10.14
CA ASP A 73 1.44 14.03 10.30
C ASP A 73 1.40 13.24 8.98
N PHE A 74 1.92 13.84 7.88
CA PHE A 74 2.07 13.11 6.62
C PHE A 74 2.98 11.88 6.82
N PRO A 75 2.64 10.73 6.22
CA PRO A 75 3.41 9.51 6.36
C PRO A 75 4.91 9.68 6.08
N VAL A 76 5.73 9.02 6.89
CA VAL A 76 7.19 8.99 6.67
C VAL A 76 7.50 8.29 5.37
N ILE A 77 8.28 8.92 4.53
CA ILE A 77 8.70 8.42 3.22
C ILE A 77 10.22 8.34 3.17
N ASN A 78 10.75 7.25 2.62
CA ASN A 78 12.17 7.14 2.34
C ASN A 78 12.59 8.21 1.32
N GLU A 79 13.57 9.04 1.68
CA GLU A 79 14.09 10.11 0.83
C GLU A 79 14.74 9.61 -0.47
N SER A 80 15.16 8.34 -0.52
CA SER A 80 15.67 7.72 -1.75
C SER A 80 14.56 7.48 -2.80
N ALA A 81 13.28 7.53 -2.41
CA ALA A 81 12.19 7.35 -3.36
C ALA A 81 12.13 8.52 -4.35
N PRO A 82 12.10 8.26 -5.66
CA PRO A 82 11.99 9.31 -6.66
C PRO A 82 10.72 10.16 -6.48
N LYS A 83 10.80 11.45 -6.74
CA LYS A 83 9.66 12.40 -6.59
C LYS A 83 8.38 11.93 -7.31
N GLY A 84 8.49 11.29 -8.47
CA GLY A 84 7.36 10.73 -9.20
C GLY A 84 6.66 9.56 -8.50
N ASN A 85 7.28 8.99 -7.47
CA ASN A 85 6.73 7.91 -6.68
C ASN A 85 6.17 8.37 -5.32
N ARG A 86 6.45 9.62 -4.91
CA ARG A 86 5.98 10.17 -3.64
C ARG A 86 4.54 10.68 -3.79
N PRO A 87 3.59 10.27 -2.92
CA PRO A 87 2.27 10.87 -2.88
C PRO A 87 2.38 12.32 -2.38
N TYR A 88 1.41 13.16 -2.75
CA TYR A 88 1.29 14.53 -2.24
C TYR A 88 -0.03 14.75 -1.49
N LEU A 89 -1.00 13.87 -1.69
CA LEU A 89 -2.30 13.86 -1.03
C LEU A 89 -2.74 12.43 -0.80
N LEU A 90 -3.21 12.11 0.39
CA LEU A 90 -3.72 10.80 0.78
C LEU A 90 -5.04 10.96 1.53
N PHE A 91 -5.99 10.10 1.21
CA PHE A 91 -7.26 9.93 1.92
C PHE A 91 -7.14 8.73 2.83
N TYR A 92 -7.66 8.79 4.06
CA TYR A 92 -7.52 7.71 5.02
C TYR A 92 -8.77 7.48 5.87
N LYS A 93 -8.87 6.26 6.37
CA LYS A 93 -9.78 5.86 7.45
C LYS A 93 -9.01 4.95 8.41
N GLY A 94 -9.14 5.22 9.73
CA GLY A 94 -8.43 4.52 10.78
C GLY A 94 -7.17 5.24 11.27
N ASP A 95 -6.23 4.48 11.81
CA ASP A 95 -5.07 5.03 12.53
C ASP A 95 -3.92 5.41 11.59
N LEU A 96 -3.86 6.68 11.18
CA LEU A 96 -2.81 7.21 10.32
C LEU A 96 -1.40 7.11 10.98
N SER A 97 -1.32 7.09 12.31
CA SER A 97 -0.05 7.00 13.03
C SER A 97 0.74 5.72 12.74
N LEU A 98 0.10 4.68 12.22
CA LEU A 98 0.76 3.46 11.76
C LEU A 98 1.78 3.70 10.63
N LEU A 99 1.69 4.83 9.94
CA LEU A 99 2.63 5.24 8.89
C LEU A 99 3.71 6.22 9.38
N SER A 100 3.80 6.49 10.68
CA SER A 100 4.81 7.40 11.24
C SER A 100 6.19 6.75 11.44
N ASP A 101 6.28 5.41 11.41
CA ASP A 101 7.54 4.68 11.55
C ASP A 101 7.62 3.52 10.55
N LEU A 102 8.43 3.70 9.50
CA LEU A 102 8.68 2.68 8.48
C LEU A 102 9.26 1.38 9.05
N ASN A 103 10.02 1.46 10.16
CA ASN A 103 10.67 0.28 10.74
C ASN A 103 9.68 -0.74 11.30
N ARG A 104 8.46 -0.31 11.57
CA ARG A 104 7.37 -1.16 12.07
C ARG A 104 6.53 -1.79 10.97
N ASN A 105 6.74 -1.42 9.70
CA ASN A 105 5.90 -1.82 8.60
C ASN A 105 6.60 -2.80 7.66
N VAL A 106 5.95 -3.91 7.37
CA VAL A 106 6.39 -4.92 6.39
C VAL A 106 5.28 -5.15 5.37
N ALA A 107 5.58 -4.93 4.10
CA ALA A 107 4.65 -5.25 3.03
C ALA A 107 4.68 -6.77 2.75
N VAL A 108 3.51 -7.40 2.75
CA VAL A 108 3.31 -8.80 2.38
C VAL A 108 2.46 -8.82 1.12
N ILE A 109 3.00 -9.39 0.05
CA ILE A 109 2.40 -9.34 -1.29
C ILE A 109 2.51 -10.69 -1.98
N GLY A 110 1.60 -10.94 -2.93
CA GLY A 110 1.63 -12.17 -3.72
C GLY A 110 0.54 -12.18 -4.78
N TYR A 111 0.25 -13.36 -5.30
CA TYR A 111 -0.76 -13.53 -6.33
C TYR A 111 -2.16 -13.84 -5.76
N THR A 112 -3.14 -13.78 -6.63
CA THR A 112 -4.56 -13.70 -6.25
C THR A 112 -5.25 -15.04 -5.96
N THR A 113 -4.59 -16.16 -6.23
CA THR A 113 -5.20 -17.52 -6.12
C THR A 113 -4.25 -18.53 -5.47
N PRO A 114 -3.69 -18.26 -4.26
CA PRO A 114 -2.76 -19.16 -3.60
C PRO A 114 -3.44 -20.49 -3.23
N ASN A 115 -2.69 -21.59 -3.37
CA ASN A 115 -3.12 -22.90 -2.90
C ASN A 115 -2.92 -23.00 -1.36
N GLU A 116 -3.42 -24.11 -0.79
CA GLU A 116 -3.40 -24.34 0.67
C GLU A 116 -1.98 -24.35 1.26
N ASP A 117 -0.99 -24.90 0.56
CA ASP A 117 0.41 -24.89 1.03
C ASP A 117 0.97 -23.49 1.11
N ILE A 118 0.77 -22.69 0.07
CA ILE A 118 1.21 -21.28 0.05
C ILE A 118 0.52 -20.49 1.15
N ILE A 119 -0.81 -20.67 1.35
CA ILE A 119 -1.56 -20.03 2.43
C ILE A 119 -0.99 -20.41 3.80
N ALA A 120 -0.72 -21.70 4.03
CA ALA A 120 -0.18 -22.18 5.30
C ALA A 120 1.22 -21.59 5.60
N ARG A 121 2.06 -21.50 4.58
CA ARG A 121 3.41 -20.92 4.69
C ARG A 121 3.37 -19.41 4.91
N GLU A 122 2.53 -18.69 4.17
CA GLU A 122 2.28 -17.27 4.35
C GLU A 122 1.79 -16.96 5.76
N SER A 123 0.82 -17.73 6.25
CA SER A 123 0.26 -17.56 7.59
C SER A 123 1.36 -17.62 8.67
N LYS A 124 2.31 -18.55 8.56
CA LYS A 124 3.43 -18.65 9.50
C LYS A 124 4.36 -17.43 9.42
N ILE A 125 4.61 -16.90 8.21
CA ILE A 125 5.43 -15.70 8.03
C ILE A 125 4.75 -14.51 8.70
N VAL A 126 3.47 -14.28 8.39
CA VAL A 126 2.70 -13.16 8.92
C VAL A 126 2.57 -13.24 10.44
N GLU A 127 2.20 -14.41 10.99
CA GLU A 127 2.16 -14.65 12.43
C GLU A 127 3.50 -14.27 13.10
N ARG A 128 4.61 -14.70 12.52
CA ARG A 128 5.95 -14.39 13.06
C ARG A 128 6.24 -12.89 12.99
N LEU A 129 5.91 -12.21 11.91
CA LEU A 129 6.08 -10.76 11.77
C LEU A 129 5.28 -10.01 12.84
N VAL A 130 4.01 -10.38 13.04
CA VAL A 130 3.12 -9.78 14.04
C VAL A 130 3.66 -10.01 15.45
N ARG A 131 4.12 -11.22 15.78
CA ARG A 131 4.74 -11.52 17.09
C ARG A 131 5.99 -10.70 17.38
N HIS A 132 6.67 -10.20 16.33
CA HIS A 132 7.81 -9.29 16.46
C HIS A 132 7.40 -7.81 16.40
N GLY A 133 6.10 -7.50 16.56
CA GLY A 133 5.58 -6.15 16.61
C GLY A 133 5.55 -5.43 15.26
N GLN A 134 5.60 -6.18 14.14
CA GLN A 134 5.51 -5.59 12.82
C GLN A 134 4.04 -5.39 12.40
N ASN A 135 3.73 -4.26 11.79
CA ASN A 135 2.48 -4.03 11.10
C ASN A 135 2.57 -4.64 9.69
N ILE A 136 1.45 -5.16 9.19
CA ILE A 136 1.37 -5.73 7.84
C ILE A 136 0.78 -4.69 6.88
N VAL A 137 1.52 -4.37 5.83
CA VAL A 137 1.06 -3.52 4.73
C VAL A 137 0.70 -4.41 3.55
N SER A 138 -0.48 -4.24 2.98
CA SER A 138 -0.88 -4.96 1.77
C SER A 138 -1.95 -4.20 0.97
N GLY A 139 -2.45 -4.79 -0.11
CA GLY A 139 -3.30 -4.07 -1.07
C GLY A 139 -4.76 -4.44 -1.03
N LEU A 140 -5.19 -5.25 -0.08
CA LEU A 140 -6.56 -5.75 0.01
C LEU A 140 -7.05 -6.52 -1.24
N ALA A 141 -6.13 -6.99 -2.11
CA ALA A 141 -6.50 -7.84 -3.24
C ALA A 141 -6.88 -9.26 -2.76
N LYS A 142 -7.48 -10.05 -3.66
CA LYS A 142 -7.73 -11.48 -3.38
C LYS A 142 -6.41 -12.21 -3.19
N GLY A 143 -6.46 -13.38 -2.55
CA GLY A 143 -5.32 -14.26 -2.36
C GLY A 143 -4.38 -13.79 -1.26
N CYS A 144 -3.09 -13.69 -1.55
CA CYS A 144 -2.06 -13.41 -0.54
C CYS A 144 -2.32 -12.11 0.24
N ASP A 145 -2.76 -11.02 -0.41
CA ASP A 145 -3.07 -9.79 0.31
C ASP A 145 -4.14 -10.01 1.40
N ALA A 146 -5.20 -10.74 1.04
CA ALA A 146 -6.30 -11.05 1.96
C ALA A 146 -5.86 -11.98 3.10
N VAL A 147 -5.03 -12.98 2.80
CA VAL A 147 -4.45 -13.88 3.81
C VAL A 147 -3.59 -13.09 4.79
N GLY A 148 -2.72 -12.22 4.27
CA GLY A 148 -1.87 -11.36 5.09
C GLY A 148 -2.67 -10.49 6.08
N HIS A 149 -3.72 -9.80 5.60
CA HIS A 149 -4.59 -9.01 6.45
C HIS A 149 -5.32 -9.86 7.50
N LYS A 150 -5.91 -10.99 7.07
CA LYS A 150 -6.68 -11.88 7.95
C LYS A 150 -5.82 -12.44 9.08
N VAL A 151 -4.68 -13.04 8.75
CA VAL A 151 -3.77 -13.63 9.74
C VAL A 151 -3.21 -12.56 10.69
N CYS A 152 -2.89 -11.37 10.18
CA CYS A 152 -2.47 -10.25 11.03
C CYS A 152 -3.53 -9.92 12.07
N MET A 153 -4.79 -9.81 11.66
CA MET A 153 -5.92 -9.50 12.56
C MET A 153 -6.24 -10.63 13.53
N GLU A 154 -6.06 -11.89 13.14
CA GLU A 154 -6.23 -13.08 14.00
C GLU A 154 -5.22 -13.12 15.14
N HIS A 155 -4.03 -12.58 14.92
CA HIS A 155 -2.95 -12.47 15.91
C HIS A 155 -2.86 -11.09 16.57
N GLU A 156 -3.96 -10.31 16.55
CA GLU A 156 -4.07 -8.99 17.19
C GLU A 156 -3.08 -7.94 16.68
N GLY A 157 -2.50 -8.18 15.49
CA GLY A 157 -1.60 -7.26 14.80
C GLY A 157 -2.34 -6.08 14.15
N LYS A 158 -1.60 -5.05 13.80
CA LYS A 158 -2.11 -3.91 13.04
C LYS A 158 -1.81 -4.09 11.55
N THR A 159 -2.81 -3.82 10.72
CA THR A 159 -2.65 -3.95 9.28
C THR A 159 -3.11 -2.71 8.53
N ILE A 160 -2.44 -2.43 7.43
CA ILE A 160 -2.60 -1.22 6.61
C ILE A 160 -2.97 -1.67 5.20
N ALA A 161 -4.17 -1.32 4.76
CA ALA A 161 -4.65 -1.61 3.41
C ALA A 161 -4.49 -0.40 2.51
N ILE A 162 -3.79 -0.56 1.39
CA ILE A 162 -3.60 0.50 0.38
C ILE A 162 -4.47 0.20 -0.83
N LEU A 163 -5.41 1.09 -1.14
CA LEU A 163 -6.41 0.85 -2.18
C LEU A 163 -6.08 1.52 -3.52
N PRO A 164 -6.41 0.87 -4.65
CA PRO A 164 -6.37 1.46 -5.99
C PRO A 164 -7.64 2.26 -6.32
N SER A 165 -8.58 2.32 -5.38
CA SER A 165 -9.91 2.92 -5.51
C SER A 165 -10.16 3.94 -4.39
N PRO A 166 -11.16 4.82 -4.51
CA PRO A 166 -11.56 5.66 -3.38
C PRO A 166 -12.11 4.81 -2.24
N LEU A 167 -12.05 5.34 -1.02
CA LEU A 167 -12.40 4.60 0.21
C LEU A 167 -13.88 4.24 0.30
N ASN A 168 -14.77 4.97 -0.38
CA ASN A 168 -16.20 4.66 -0.49
C ASN A 168 -16.54 3.61 -1.55
N ALA A 169 -15.55 3.18 -2.36
CA ALA A 169 -15.71 2.19 -3.42
C ALA A 169 -14.62 1.14 -3.34
N ILE A 170 -14.56 0.43 -2.20
CA ILE A 170 -13.56 -0.61 -1.93
C ILE A 170 -13.54 -1.65 -3.04
N SER A 171 -12.34 -1.94 -3.53
CA SER A 171 -12.10 -2.93 -4.56
C SER A 171 -11.03 -3.94 -4.11
N PRO A 172 -11.32 -5.26 -4.20
CA PRO A 172 -12.55 -5.88 -4.69
C PRO A 172 -13.73 -5.70 -3.73
N ALA A 173 -14.95 -5.65 -4.28
CA ALA A 173 -16.16 -5.43 -3.48
C ALA A 173 -16.40 -6.51 -2.42
N ASP A 174 -15.95 -7.74 -2.68
CA ASP A 174 -16.02 -8.88 -1.75
C ASP A 174 -15.20 -8.67 -0.45
N HIS A 175 -14.27 -7.70 -0.45
CA HIS A 175 -13.41 -7.40 0.70
C HIS A 175 -13.87 -6.19 1.53
N ARG A 176 -15.11 -5.70 1.33
CA ARG A 176 -15.67 -4.61 2.15
C ARG A 176 -15.70 -4.95 3.62
N ASP A 177 -16.16 -6.15 3.96
CA ASP A 177 -16.24 -6.60 5.35
C ASP A 177 -14.86 -6.70 5.99
N MET A 178 -13.86 -7.18 5.22
CA MET A 178 -12.47 -7.19 5.68
C MET A 178 -11.93 -5.78 5.92
N ALA A 179 -12.25 -4.82 5.05
CA ALA A 179 -11.88 -3.42 5.24
C ALA A 179 -12.48 -2.84 6.53
N HIS A 180 -13.76 -3.13 6.83
CA HIS A 180 -14.38 -2.73 8.09
C HIS A 180 -13.68 -3.36 9.29
N GLN A 181 -13.38 -4.67 9.25
CA GLN A 181 -12.66 -5.36 10.30
C GLN A 181 -11.25 -4.77 10.54
N ILE A 182 -10.54 -4.36 9.48
CA ILE A 182 -9.25 -3.67 9.61
C ILE A 182 -9.39 -2.42 10.47
N ILE A 183 -10.40 -1.59 10.19
CA ILE A 183 -10.66 -0.36 10.96
C ILE A 183 -11.07 -0.66 12.39
N GLU A 184 -12.02 -1.57 12.60
CA GLU A 184 -12.49 -1.96 13.94
C GLU A 184 -11.37 -2.49 14.84
N LYS A 185 -10.37 -3.15 14.24
CA LYS A 185 -9.17 -3.63 14.94
C LYS A 185 -8.06 -2.58 15.07
N GLY A 186 -8.34 -1.31 14.74
CA GLY A 186 -7.42 -0.19 14.84
C GLY A 186 -6.31 -0.23 13.81
N GLY A 187 -6.60 -0.74 12.62
CA GLY A 187 -5.77 -0.67 11.44
C GLY A 187 -6.04 0.61 10.63
N LEU A 188 -5.56 0.62 9.40
CA LEU A 188 -5.61 1.78 8.51
C LEU A 188 -5.98 1.36 7.09
N ILE A 189 -6.82 2.16 6.44
CA ILE A 189 -7.05 2.11 5.01
C ILE A 189 -6.67 3.44 4.39
N ILE A 190 -5.88 3.43 3.31
CA ILE A 190 -5.46 4.64 2.60
C ILE A 190 -5.63 4.52 1.09
N SER A 191 -5.80 5.66 0.45
CA SER A 191 -5.84 5.79 -1.02
C SER A 191 -5.33 7.15 -1.47
N GLU A 192 -4.76 7.22 -2.68
CA GLU A 192 -4.52 8.49 -3.38
C GLU A 192 -5.75 8.96 -4.18
N TYR A 193 -6.82 8.16 -4.21
CA TYR A 193 -7.98 8.40 -5.08
C TYR A 193 -9.21 8.76 -4.27
N TYR A 194 -9.89 9.83 -4.68
CA TYR A 194 -11.18 10.26 -4.12
C TYR A 194 -12.36 9.97 -5.08
N ASN A 195 -12.06 9.57 -6.33
CA ASN A 195 -13.06 9.28 -7.36
C ASN A 195 -12.78 7.93 -8.04
N GLY A 196 -13.79 7.37 -8.66
CA GLY A 196 -13.67 6.16 -9.47
C GLY A 196 -12.81 6.36 -10.72
N PRO A 197 -12.25 5.27 -11.29
CA PRO A 197 -11.51 5.35 -12.54
C PRO A 197 -12.45 5.71 -13.71
N ARG A 198 -11.98 6.53 -14.65
CA ARG A 198 -12.73 6.96 -15.83
C ARG A 198 -12.78 5.90 -16.93
N SER A 199 -11.91 4.88 -16.85
CA SER A 199 -11.82 3.80 -17.83
C SER A 199 -11.24 2.54 -17.21
N ARG A 200 -11.42 1.39 -17.90
CA ARG A 200 -10.80 0.13 -17.50
C ARG A 200 -9.27 0.22 -17.47
N ASN A 201 -8.66 0.92 -18.43
CA ASN A 201 -7.20 1.08 -18.47
C ASN A 201 -6.71 1.91 -17.28
N GLU A 202 -7.43 2.96 -16.89
CA GLU A 202 -7.11 3.72 -15.69
C GLU A 202 -7.23 2.85 -14.45
N ALA A 203 -8.28 2.03 -14.34
CA ALA A 203 -8.44 1.10 -13.22
C ALA A 203 -7.22 0.16 -13.10
N ILE A 204 -6.79 -0.45 -14.21
CA ILE A 204 -5.60 -1.32 -14.24
C ILE A 204 -4.35 -0.54 -13.82
N ASN A 205 -4.15 0.66 -14.35
CA ASN A 205 -3.00 1.49 -14.00
C ASN A 205 -2.99 1.87 -12.52
N ARG A 206 -4.15 2.10 -11.89
CA ARG A 206 -4.25 2.41 -10.47
C ARG A 206 -3.77 1.26 -9.58
N TYR A 207 -3.96 0.00 -9.98
CA TYR A 207 -3.37 -1.14 -9.26
C TYR A 207 -1.84 -1.09 -9.30
N VAL A 208 -1.25 -0.90 -10.48
CA VAL A 208 0.22 -0.77 -10.64
C VAL A 208 0.77 0.42 -9.86
N GLU A 209 0.07 1.56 -9.91
CA GLU A 209 0.45 2.76 -9.19
C GLU A 209 0.35 2.58 -7.66
N ARG A 210 -0.65 1.83 -7.19
CA ARG A 210 -0.82 1.51 -5.78
C ARG A 210 0.31 0.63 -5.25
N ASP A 211 0.80 -0.33 -6.03
CA ASP A 211 1.86 -1.26 -5.62
C ASP A 211 3.15 -0.54 -5.18
N ARG A 212 3.43 0.64 -5.75
CA ARG A 212 4.56 1.46 -5.29
C ARG A 212 4.40 1.96 -3.85
N LEU A 213 3.17 2.22 -3.40
CA LEU A 213 2.88 2.66 -2.04
C LEU A 213 3.08 1.54 -1.03
N GLN A 214 2.80 0.29 -1.39
CA GLN A 214 3.11 -0.86 -0.52
C GLN A 214 4.60 -0.91 -0.20
N ALA A 215 5.45 -0.72 -1.22
CA ALA A 215 6.88 -0.65 -1.00
C ALA A 215 7.30 0.66 -0.29
N LEU A 216 6.63 1.78 -0.56
CA LEU A 216 7.00 3.09 -0.01
C LEU A 216 6.76 3.19 1.50
N PHE A 217 5.66 2.60 1.98
CA PHE A 217 5.24 2.65 3.38
C PHE A 217 5.68 1.46 4.21
N ALA A 218 6.63 0.67 3.70
CA ALA A 218 7.20 -0.47 4.41
C ALA A 218 8.72 -0.45 4.32
N LYS A 219 9.41 -0.85 5.40
CA LYS A 219 10.87 -1.03 5.41
C LYS A 219 11.32 -2.26 4.63
N ALA A 220 10.46 -3.27 4.61
CA ALA A 220 10.72 -4.52 3.90
C ALA A 220 9.50 -4.95 3.10
N VAL A 221 9.74 -5.61 1.96
CA VAL A 221 8.69 -6.23 1.14
C VAL A 221 8.96 -7.73 1.08
N VAL A 222 7.96 -8.51 1.46
CA VAL A 222 7.96 -9.97 1.44
C VAL A 222 7.07 -10.45 0.32
N LEU A 223 7.67 -11.05 -0.70
CA LEU A 223 6.98 -11.75 -1.77
C LEU A 223 6.66 -13.18 -1.31
N ILE A 224 5.38 -13.49 -1.21
CA ILE A 224 4.92 -14.83 -0.88
C ILE A 224 5.07 -15.76 -2.09
N ALA A 225 4.34 -15.49 -3.14
CA ALA A 225 4.45 -16.22 -4.40
C ALA A 225 3.95 -15.36 -5.56
N SER A 226 4.53 -15.50 -6.74
CA SER A 226 4.06 -14.84 -7.95
C SER A 226 4.58 -15.51 -9.20
N TYR A 227 3.76 -15.56 -10.23
CA TYR A 227 4.20 -15.89 -11.58
C TYR A 227 5.20 -14.86 -12.09
N GLU A 228 5.98 -15.24 -13.10
CA GLU A 228 6.88 -14.33 -13.81
C GLU A 228 6.37 -14.07 -15.24
N GLY A 229 6.42 -12.83 -15.67
CA GLY A 229 6.11 -12.45 -17.04
C GLY A 229 4.62 -12.64 -17.40
N ARG A 230 4.35 -13.50 -18.38
CA ARG A 230 3.01 -13.74 -18.93
C ARG A 230 2.41 -15.09 -18.49
N ASP A 231 3.06 -15.80 -17.60
CA ASP A 231 2.62 -17.13 -17.17
C ASP A 231 1.39 -17.09 -16.24
N GLY A 232 1.05 -15.93 -15.71
CA GLY A 232 -0.09 -15.72 -14.81
C GLY A 232 -0.08 -14.36 -14.13
N ASP A 233 -0.66 -14.26 -12.93
CA ASP A 233 -0.66 -13.04 -12.11
C ASP A 233 0.76 -12.70 -11.63
N SER A 234 1.34 -11.68 -12.21
CA SER A 234 2.70 -11.19 -11.95
C SER A 234 2.73 -9.75 -11.43
N GLY A 235 1.63 -9.25 -10.90
CA GLY A 235 1.51 -7.87 -10.37
C GLY A 235 2.53 -7.54 -9.29
N ALA A 236 2.83 -8.49 -8.41
CA ALA A 236 3.77 -8.33 -7.31
C ALA A 236 5.18 -7.87 -7.73
N ARG A 237 5.60 -8.11 -8.98
CA ARG A 237 6.89 -7.63 -9.51
C ARG A 237 7.05 -6.12 -9.41
N HIS A 238 5.94 -5.37 -9.48
CA HIS A 238 5.97 -3.90 -9.41
C HIS A 238 6.40 -3.42 -8.03
N ALA A 239 5.80 -3.95 -6.98
CA ALA A 239 6.18 -3.63 -5.59
C ALA A 239 7.61 -4.09 -5.28
N MET A 240 8.03 -5.29 -5.72
CA MET A 240 9.40 -5.79 -5.54
C MET A 240 10.43 -4.91 -6.25
N GLY A 241 10.16 -4.48 -7.48
CA GLY A 241 11.02 -3.56 -8.22
C GLY A 241 11.13 -2.19 -7.53
N LYS A 242 10.05 -1.71 -6.93
CA LYS A 242 10.04 -0.46 -6.16
C LYS A 242 10.83 -0.59 -4.86
N ALA A 243 10.64 -1.68 -4.10
CA ALA A 243 11.43 -1.95 -2.88
C ALA A 243 12.93 -1.87 -3.17
N HIS A 244 13.38 -2.53 -4.24
CA HIS A 244 14.78 -2.47 -4.66
C HIS A 244 15.22 -1.03 -5.01
N SER A 245 14.41 -0.29 -5.77
CA SER A 245 14.73 1.09 -6.17
C SER A 245 14.74 2.09 -5.01
N TYR A 246 14.05 1.79 -3.91
CA TYR A 246 14.03 2.62 -2.70
C TYR A 246 15.10 2.21 -1.67
N GLY A 247 15.88 1.17 -1.96
CA GLY A 247 16.88 0.62 -1.03
C GLY A 247 16.26 -0.11 0.17
N HIS A 248 15.01 -0.58 0.03
CA HIS A 248 14.33 -1.35 1.07
C HIS A 248 14.71 -2.83 0.99
N LEU A 249 14.56 -3.54 2.10
CA LEU A 249 14.78 -4.97 2.15
C LEU A 249 13.70 -5.69 1.32
N ALA A 250 14.13 -6.44 0.30
CA ALA A 250 13.28 -7.33 -0.45
C ALA A 250 13.53 -8.78 -0.02
N CYS A 251 12.46 -9.50 0.31
CA CYS A 251 12.50 -10.91 0.69
C CYS A 251 11.56 -11.72 -0.20
N ALA A 252 11.89 -12.99 -0.44
CA ALA A 252 11.03 -13.91 -1.18
C ALA A 252 10.93 -15.25 -0.43
N MET A 253 9.69 -15.72 -0.24
CA MET A 253 9.42 -17.05 0.29
C MET A 253 9.84 -18.08 -0.76
N TYR A 254 10.73 -19.02 -0.40
CA TYR A 254 11.19 -20.03 -1.33
C TYR A 254 11.91 -21.15 -0.61
N ASP A 255 11.64 -22.38 -1.01
CA ASP A 255 12.36 -23.58 -0.60
C ASP A 255 12.76 -24.37 -1.88
N GLU A 256 14.06 -24.53 -2.10
CA GLU A 256 14.59 -25.19 -3.30
C GLU A 256 14.07 -26.62 -3.47
N THR A 257 13.78 -27.29 -2.35
CA THR A 257 13.35 -28.71 -2.37
C THR A 257 11.91 -28.90 -2.82
N THR A 258 11.05 -27.89 -2.60
CA THR A 258 9.61 -27.98 -2.90
C THR A 258 9.17 -27.05 -4.01
N ASP A 259 9.88 -25.95 -4.24
CA ASP A 259 9.41 -24.84 -5.07
C ASP A 259 10.12 -24.72 -6.43
N SER A 260 11.16 -25.57 -6.67
CA SER A 260 12.00 -25.47 -7.87
C SER A 260 11.23 -25.59 -9.18
N GLU A 261 10.16 -26.41 -9.23
CA GLU A 261 9.33 -26.64 -10.39
C GLU A 261 7.94 -25.95 -10.31
N VAL A 262 7.66 -25.23 -9.22
CA VAL A 262 6.37 -24.56 -9.02
C VAL A 262 6.31 -23.26 -9.81
N LEU A 263 5.32 -23.15 -10.71
CA LEU A 263 5.18 -21.98 -11.60
C LEU A 263 4.88 -20.69 -10.83
N GLU A 264 4.10 -20.79 -9.77
CA GLU A 264 3.73 -19.68 -8.87
C GLU A 264 4.95 -19.14 -8.10
N MET A 265 6.04 -19.89 -8.03
CA MET A 265 7.29 -19.49 -7.38
C MET A 265 8.36 -18.97 -8.37
N LYS A 266 8.01 -18.83 -9.64
CA LYS A 266 8.95 -18.47 -10.69
C LYS A 266 9.58 -17.07 -10.49
N LEU A 267 8.78 -16.08 -10.10
CA LEU A 267 9.30 -14.75 -9.78
C LEU A 267 10.20 -14.80 -8.53
N ASN A 268 9.82 -15.55 -7.50
CA ASN A 268 10.60 -15.72 -6.27
C ASN A 268 11.99 -16.27 -6.62
N ARG A 269 12.06 -17.39 -7.34
CA ARG A 269 13.31 -18.00 -7.80
C ARG A 269 14.15 -17.04 -8.65
N SER A 270 13.52 -16.32 -9.58
CA SER A 270 14.19 -15.33 -10.45
C SER A 270 14.83 -14.20 -9.64
N LEU A 271 14.12 -13.65 -8.66
CA LEU A 271 14.65 -12.58 -7.81
C LEU A 271 15.79 -13.06 -6.91
N LEU A 272 15.73 -14.28 -6.40
CA LEU A 272 16.79 -14.89 -5.60
C LEU A 272 18.04 -15.15 -6.43
N SER A 273 17.90 -15.75 -7.62
CA SER A 273 19.03 -16.01 -8.52
C SER A 273 19.73 -14.72 -8.99
N GLN A 274 18.99 -13.63 -9.12
CA GLN A 274 19.50 -12.29 -9.45
C GLN A 274 20.03 -11.52 -8.22
N GLN A 275 20.00 -12.11 -7.03
CA GLN A 275 20.37 -11.47 -5.75
C GLN A 275 19.58 -10.17 -5.45
N LYS A 276 18.35 -10.08 -5.99
CA LYS A 276 17.44 -8.95 -5.77
C LYS A 276 16.51 -9.12 -4.58
N ALA A 277 16.51 -10.31 -3.96
CA ALA A 277 15.76 -10.59 -2.75
C ALA A 277 16.56 -11.51 -1.83
N ARG A 278 16.24 -11.48 -0.52
CA ARG A 278 16.71 -12.47 0.46
C ARG A 278 15.71 -13.60 0.57
N GLN A 279 16.20 -14.81 0.65
CA GLN A 279 15.36 -16.00 0.81
C GLN A 279 14.74 -16.05 2.22
N LEU A 280 13.45 -16.36 2.28
CA LEU A 280 12.75 -16.74 3.50
C LEU A 280 12.30 -18.20 3.36
N VAL A 281 12.85 -19.07 4.19
CA VAL A 281 12.46 -20.47 4.27
C VAL A 281 11.44 -20.64 5.39
N THR A 282 10.25 -21.12 5.08
CA THR A 282 9.31 -21.60 6.08
C THR A 282 9.62 -23.07 6.32
N ILE A 283 10.18 -23.40 7.46
CA ILE A 283 10.39 -24.81 7.83
C ILE A 283 9.00 -25.46 7.91
N PRO A 284 8.73 -26.54 7.14
CA PRO A 284 7.52 -27.31 7.32
C PRO A 284 7.46 -27.73 8.78
N SER A 285 6.29 -27.58 9.43
CA SER A 285 6.13 -28.20 10.74
C SER A 285 6.26 -29.69 10.52
N ALA A 286 7.37 -30.26 10.98
CA ALA A 286 7.44 -31.69 11.17
C ALA A 286 6.24 -32.05 12.05
N VAL A 287 5.32 -32.82 11.51
CA VAL A 287 4.30 -33.48 12.31
C VAL A 287 5.06 -34.37 13.28
N GLY A 288 5.10 -33.96 14.55
CA GLY A 288 5.62 -34.75 15.69
C GLY A 288 7.13 -34.81 15.79
N ALA A 289 7.70 -34.00 16.63
CA ALA A 289 8.59 -34.34 17.73
C ALA A 289 9.40 -33.12 18.22
N ALA A 290 9.12 -32.74 19.45
CA ALA A 290 10.00 -32.27 20.51
C ALA A 290 11.38 -31.70 20.14
N GLY A 291 11.67 -30.50 20.68
CA GLY A 291 12.99 -30.05 20.97
C GLY A 291 13.33 -28.66 20.51
N TYR A 292 13.02 -27.69 21.36
CA TYR A 292 13.67 -26.38 21.34
C TYR A 292 15.07 -26.54 21.91
N THR A 293 16.10 -26.16 21.22
CA THR A 293 17.31 -25.58 21.76
C THR A 293 17.64 -24.31 21.06
#